data_eae390317cbf5ffa2558af4de1781329
#
_entry.id   eae390317cbf5ffa2558af4de1781329
#
_cell.length_a   1.000
_cell.length_b   1.000
_cell.length_c   1.000
_cell.angle_alpha   90.00
_cell.angle_beta   90.00
_cell.angle_gamma   90.00
#
_symmetry.space_group_name_H-M   'P 1'
#
loop_
_entity.id
_entity.type
_entity.pdbx_description
1 polymer ?
#
loop_
_entity_poly.entity_id
_entity_poly.type
_entity_poly.pdbx_seq_one_letter_code
_entity_poly.pdbx_strand_id
1 'polypeptide(L)'
;MGINSTEVAYNFGQMGSAYTDAGAPAITPPTNKVFVAITMVTATTFDSSTGLIADNDIANGLEYIGTAAAAHDAALSPDLGESGTGGLVVNSVAFPAGLTIYGRWTEIDVATGSCVAYIGD
;
A
#
# COMPACT_ATOMS: atom_id res chain seq x y z
N MET A 1 13.48 11.91 -21.20
CA MET A 1 14.01 10.54 -21.11
C MET A 1 12.98 9.66 -20.43
N GLY A 2 12.69 8.55 -21.02
CA GLY A 2 11.77 7.60 -20.44
C GLY A 2 12.47 6.64 -19.49
N ILE A 3 11.70 6.10 -18.55
CA ILE A 3 12.15 5.00 -17.71
C ILE A 3 11.72 3.71 -18.39
N ASN A 4 12.66 2.84 -18.68
CA ASN A 4 12.32 1.56 -19.28
C ASN A 4 11.89 0.57 -18.21
N SER A 5 11.25 -0.52 -18.62
CA SER A 5 10.71 -1.50 -17.68
C SER A 5 11.78 -2.19 -16.85
N THR A 6 13.00 -2.30 -17.35
CA THR A 6 14.11 -2.88 -16.60
C THR A 6 14.50 -2.00 -15.43
N GLU A 7 14.58 -0.69 -15.64
CA GLU A 7 14.89 0.25 -14.57
C GLU A 7 13.81 0.24 -13.49
N VAL A 8 12.55 0.21 -13.88
CA VAL A 8 11.43 0.16 -12.94
C VAL A 8 11.50 -1.12 -12.10
N ALA A 9 11.68 -2.27 -12.73
CA ALA A 9 11.78 -3.53 -12.01
C ALA A 9 12.97 -3.57 -11.07
N TYR A 10 14.10 -3.04 -11.51
CA TYR A 10 15.31 -2.99 -10.70
C TYR A 10 15.13 -2.09 -9.48
N ASN A 11 14.48 -0.94 -9.65
CA ASN A 11 14.25 -0.02 -8.53
C ASN A 11 13.35 -0.64 -7.47
N PHE A 12 12.31 -1.36 -7.85
CA PHE A 12 11.46 -2.05 -6.88
C PHE A 12 12.20 -3.15 -6.12
N GLY A 13 13.24 -3.73 -6.69
CA GLY A 13 14.03 -4.76 -6.02
C GLY A 13 15.11 -4.22 -5.09
N GLN A 14 15.51 -2.97 -5.26
CA GLN A 14 16.71 -2.44 -4.61
C GLN A 14 16.58 -2.22 -3.12
N MET A 15 15.44 -1.81 -2.65
CA MET A 15 15.23 -1.54 -1.23
C MET A 15 14.69 -2.73 -0.47
N GLY A 16 14.50 -3.83 -1.17
CA GLY A 16 14.00 -5.05 -0.58
C GLY A 16 12.49 -5.21 -0.72
N SER A 17 12.05 -6.37 -0.32
CA SER A 17 10.65 -6.73 -0.37
C SER A 17 10.35 -7.71 0.76
N ALA A 18 9.07 -7.88 1.07
CA ALA A 18 8.61 -8.78 2.10
C ALA A 18 7.44 -9.60 1.60
N TYR A 19 7.46 -10.89 1.87
CA TYR A 19 6.32 -11.77 1.63
C TYR A 19 5.51 -11.88 2.91
N THR A 20 4.20 -11.83 2.80
CA THR A 20 3.31 -12.06 3.94
C THR A 20 2.05 -12.78 3.49
N ASP A 21 1.39 -13.42 4.43
CA ASP A 21 0.15 -14.15 4.20
C ASP A 21 -0.79 -14.01 5.39
N ALA A 22 -1.94 -14.69 5.29
CA ALA A 22 -2.98 -14.61 6.32
C ALA A 22 -2.55 -15.18 7.68
N GLY A 23 -1.53 -16.01 7.69
CA GLY A 23 -1.03 -16.59 8.95
C GLY A 23 0.03 -15.77 9.64
N ALA A 24 0.51 -14.72 9.00
CA ALA A 24 1.57 -13.89 9.54
C ALA A 24 1.02 -12.67 10.27
N PRO A 25 1.76 -12.13 11.25
CA PRO A 25 1.38 -10.84 11.83
C PRO A 25 1.54 -9.70 10.80
N ALA A 26 0.96 -8.56 11.11
CA ALA A 26 1.10 -7.37 10.27
C ALA A 26 2.58 -7.04 10.06
N ILE A 27 2.91 -6.58 8.85
CA ILE A 27 4.28 -6.16 8.53
C ILE A 27 4.34 -4.64 8.38
N THR A 28 5.50 -4.10 8.75
CA THR A 28 5.77 -2.67 8.62
C THR A 28 7.10 -2.48 7.90
N PRO A 29 7.27 -1.38 7.17
CA PRO A 29 8.54 -1.12 6.49
C PRO A 29 9.60 -0.66 7.48
N PRO A 30 10.88 -0.66 7.09
CA PRO A 30 11.93 -0.05 7.90
C PRO A 30 11.67 1.43 8.19
N THR A 31 12.33 1.96 9.20
CA THR A 31 12.21 3.36 9.59
C THR A 31 12.46 4.27 8.38
N ASN A 32 11.58 5.24 8.19
CA ASN A 32 11.62 6.22 7.10
C ASN A 32 11.39 5.63 5.71
N LYS A 33 10.83 4.43 5.65
CA LYS A 33 10.46 3.79 4.38
C LYS A 33 8.97 3.50 4.38
N VAL A 34 8.46 3.19 3.20
CA VAL A 34 7.07 2.75 3.02
C VAL A 34 7.07 1.55 2.09
N PHE A 35 5.94 0.85 2.03
CA PHE A 35 5.71 -0.10 0.95
C PHE A 35 5.11 0.66 -0.23
N VAL A 36 5.72 0.53 -1.40
CA VAL A 36 5.32 1.30 -2.58
C VAL A 36 4.58 0.48 -3.62
N ALA A 37 4.63 -0.83 -3.52
CA ALA A 37 3.91 -1.72 -4.43
C ALA A 37 3.61 -3.03 -3.71
N ILE A 38 2.48 -3.63 -4.03
CA ILE A 38 2.07 -4.92 -3.48
C ILE A 38 1.59 -5.79 -4.63
N THR A 39 2.23 -6.95 -4.81
CA THR A 39 1.82 -7.93 -5.81
C THR A 39 1.12 -9.09 -5.12
N MET A 40 -0.09 -9.39 -5.53
CA MET A 40 -0.86 -10.50 -4.97
C MET A 40 -0.36 -11.81 -5.54
N VAL A 41 0.13 -12.69 -4.68
CA VAL A 41 0.57 -14.02 -5.09
C VAL A 41 -0.64 -14.92 -5.28
N THR A 42 -1.59 -14.84 -4.36
CA THR A 42 -2.89 -15.50 -4.47
C THR A 42 -3.97 -14.43 -4.31
N ALA A 43 -5.23 -14.76 -4.56
CA ALA A 43 -6.32 -13.82 -4.29
C ALA A 43 -6.25 -13.39 -2.81
N THR A 44 -6.24 -12.09 -2.56
CA THR A 44 -5.90 -11.53 -1.26
C THR A 44 -6.96 -10.55 -0.79
N THR A 45 -7.35 -10.67 0.48
CA THR A 45 -8.09 -9.62 1.18
C THR A 45 -7.26 -9.14 2.35
N PHE A 46 -7.43 -7.88 2.72
CA PHE A 46 -6.69 -7.26 3.81
C PHE A 46 -7.59 -7.09 5.03
N ASP A 47 -7.00 -7.11 6.22
CA ASP A 47 -7.75 -6.94 7.45
C ASP A 47 -8.58 -5.64 7.40
N SER A 48 -9.80 -5.69 7.94
CA SER A 48 -10.74 -4.59 7.80
C SER A 48 -10.37 -3.34 8.58
N SER A 49 -9.49 -3.46 9.56
CA SER A 49 -9.09 -2.31 10.38
C SER A 49 -7.62 -1.94 10.23
N THR A 50 -6.74 -2.91 10.01
CA THR A 50 -5.29 -2.69 9.93
C THR A 50 -4.68 -3.24 8.66
N GLY A 51 -5.49 -3.64 7.70
CA GLY A 51 -5.03 -4.40 6.53
C GLY A 51 -4.10 -3.63 5.61
N LEU A 52 -4.46 -2.42 5.26
CA LEU A 52 -3.62 -1.51 4.47
C LEU A 52 -3.71 -0.14 5.10
N ILE A 53 -2.66 0.23 5.81
CA ILE A 53 -2.58 1.56 6.41
C ILE A 53 -1.79 2.46 5.48
N ALA A 54 -2.48 3.39 4.85
CA ALA A 54 -1.86 4.33 3.94
C ALA A 54 -0.98 5.32 4.71
N ASP A 55 0.10 5.73 4.06
CA ASP A 55 0.94 6.80 4.57
C ASP A 55 0.13 8.10 4.52
N ASN A 56 -0.16 8.66 5.67
CA ASN A 56 -0.95 9.89 5.76
C ASN A 56 -0.09 11.13 6.00
N ASP A 57 1.19 11.05 5.72
CA ASP A 57 2.07 12.21 5.77
C ASP A 57 1.70 13.16 4.62
N ILE A 58 1.18 14.31 4.97
CA ILE A 58 0.70 15.28 3.99
C ILE A 58 1.79 15.75 3.02
N ALA A 59 3.06 15.67 3.44
CA ALA A 59 4.18 16.03 2.57
C ALA A 59 4.35 15.04 1.41
N ASN A 60 3.81 13.84 1.53
CA ASN A 60 3.95 12.79 0.52
C ASN A 60 2.71 12.62 -0.35
N GLY A 61 1.69 13.44 -0.12
CA GLY A 61 0.45 13.35 -0.85
C GLY A 61 -0.63 12.57 -0.12
N LEU A 62 -1.75 12.37 -0.76
CA LEU A 62 -2.95 11.79 -0.16
C LEU A 62 -3.63 10.83 -1.12
N GLU A 63 -4.67 10.21 -0.65
CA GLU A 63 -5.54 9.32 -1.43
C GLU A 63 -4.88 8.04 -1.87
N TYR A 64 -4.26 7.41 -0.92
CA TYR A 64 -3.75 6.06 -1.13
C TYR A 64 -4.86 5.04 -0.91
N ILE A 65 -4.78 3.93 -1.61
CA ILE A 65 -5.64 2.78 -1.35
C ILE A 65 -5.41 2.31 0.10
N GLY A 66 -6.48 2.13 0.85
CA GLY A 66 -6.35 1.67 2.22
C GLY A 66 -7.62 1.05 2.75
N THR A 67 -7.52 0.38 3.89
CA THR A 67 -8.67 -0.27 4.54
C THR A 67 -9.33 0.61 5.59
N ALA A 68 -8.64 1.64 6.06
CA ALA A 68 -9.22 2.60 7.01
C ALA A 68 -9.87 3.76 6.27
N ALA A 69 -11.03 4.19 6.72
CA ALA A 69 -11.73 5.32 6.12
C ALA A 69 -10.85 6.57 6.05
N ALA A 70 -10.01 6.74 7.04
CA ALA A 70 -9.09 7.88 7.12
C ALA A 70 -8.13 7.97 5.93
N ALA A 71 -7.89 6.88 5.23
CA ALA A 71 -7.00 6.90 4.07
C ALA A 71 -7.51 7.83 2.95
N HIS A 72 -8.81 8.13 2.95
CA HIS A 72 -9.41 8.97 1.93
C HIS A 72 -10.07 10.21 2.52
N ASP A 73 -9.83 10.48 3.78
CA ASP A 73 -10.48 11.59 4.46
C ASP A 73 -9.71 12.88 4.20
N ALA A 74 -10.35 13.79 3.48
CA ALA A 74 -9.78 15.10 3.20
C ALA A 74 -9.43 15.86 4.49
N ALA A 75 -10.09 15.57 5.59
CA ALA A 75 -9.81 16.23 6.87
C ALA A 75 -8.44 15.90 7.43
N LEU A 76 -7.84 14.79 6.99
CA LEU A 76 -6.48 14.44 7.41
C LEU A 76 -5.42 15.38 6.86
N SER A 77 -5.79 16.21 5.89
CA SER A 77 -4.82 17.07 5.23
C SER A 77 -5.40 18.45 4.95
N PRO A 78 -5.96 19.11 5.95
CA PRO A 78 -6.60 20.42 5.72
C PRO A 78 -5.61 21.48 5.26
N ASP A 79 -4.35 21.33 5.61
CA ASP A 79 -3.35 22.37 5.34
C ASP A 79 -2.90 22.39 3.89
N LEU A 80 -3.08 21.32 3.14
CA LEU A 80 -2.69 21.31 1.74
C LEU A 80 -3.69 22.04 0.85
N GLY A 81 -4.95 22.12 1.24
CA GLY A 81 -5.98 22.71 0.42
C GLY A 81 -6.20 21.98 -0.90
N GLU A 82 -5.57 20.84 -1.05
CA GLU A 82 -5.51 20.08 -2.30
C GLU A 82 -5.87 18.62 -2.10
N SER A 83 -6.46 18.30 -0.96
CA SER A 83 -6.87 16.93 -0.71
C SER A 83 -7.88 16.51 -1.75
N GLY A 84 -7.64 15.37 -2.34
CA GLY A 84 -8.58 14.79 -3.26
C GLY A 84 -9.86 14.37 -2.54
N THR A 85 -10.86 13.99 -3.30
CA THR A 85 -12.13 13.51 -2.76
C THR A 85 -12.57 12.29 -3.53
N GLY A 86 -13.29 11.41 -2.86
CA GLY A 86 -13.81 10.21 -3.49
C GLY A 86 -12.94 8.99 -3.21
N GLY A 87 -13.17 7.94 -3.97
CA GLY A 87 -12.57 6.66 -3.69
C GLY A 87 -13.28 5.95 -2.56
N LEU A 88 -13.00 4.68 -2.39
CA LEU A 88 -13.60 3.84 -1.35
C LEU A 88 -12.50 3.11 -0.61
N VAL A 89 -12.75 2.84 0.67
CA VAL A 89 -11.89 1.93 1.43
C VAL A 89 -12.02 0.52 0.87
N VAL A 90 -10.95 -0.25 0.96
CA VAL A 90 -10.88 -1.58 0.36
C VAL A 90 -10.97 -2.70 1.41
N ASN A 91 -11.66 -2.45 2.51
CA ASN A 91 -11.71 -3.37 3.64
C ASN A 91 -12.48 -4.67 3.38
N SER A 92 -13.15 -4.79 2.25
CA SER A 92 -13.86 -6.02 1.90
C SER A 92 -13.60 -6.42 0.44
N VAL A 93 -12.58 -5.85 -0.17
CA VAL A 93 -12.26 -6.10 -1.58
C VAL A 93 -11.29 -7.28 -1.68
N ALA A 94 -11.60 -8.22 -2.55
CA ALA A 94 -10.67 -9.31 -2.89
C ALA A 94 -9.87 -8.91 -4.12
N PHE A 95 -8.57 -8.79 -3.96
CA PHE A 95 -7.66 -8.50 -5.06
C PHE A 95 -7.23 -9.81 -5.71
N PRO A 96 -7.33 -9.93 -7.05
CA PRO A 96 -7.00 -11.20 -7.70
C PRO A 96 -5.50 -11.50 -7.70
N ALA A 97 -5.17 -12.78 -7.82
CA ALA A 97 -3.77 -13.20 -7.97
C ALA A 97 -3.13 -12.53 -9.19
N GLY A 98 -1.89 -12.13 -9.04
CA GLY A 98 -1.12 -11.50 -10.12
C GLY A 98 -1.30 -10.00 -10.26
N LEU A 99 -2.27 -9.41 -9.54
CA LEU A 99 -2.45 -7.96 -9.57
C LEU A 99 -1.38 -7.28 -8.73
N THR A 100 -0.85 -6.18 -9.23
CA THR A 100 0.03 -5.30 -8.46
C THR A 100 -0.67 -3.96 -8.27
N ILE A 101 -0.70 -3.49 -7.02
CA ILE A 101 -1.20 -2.16 -6.69
C ILE A 101 -0.03 -1.29 -6.22
N TYR A 102 -0.11 0.00 -6.49
CA TYR A 102 0.93 0.97 -6.20
C TYR A 102 0.39 2.04 -5.26
N GLY A 103 1.20 2.47 -4.32
CA GLY A 103 0.80 3.49 -3.36
C GLY A 103 1.90 3.73 -2.34
N ARG A 104 1.50 4.09 -1.13
CA ARG A 104 2.42 4.30 -0.02
C ARG A 104 1.74 3.76 1.24
N TRP A 105 2.26 2.69 1.78
CA TRP A 105 1.66 2.03 2.95
C TRP A 105 2.66 1.88 4.08
N THR A 106 2.19 2.06 5.29
CA THR A 106 3.01 1.94 6.49
C THR A 106 2.73 0.66 7.27
N GLU A 107 1.72 -0.09 6.89
CA GLU A 107 1.41 -1.38 7.50
C GLU A 107 0.59 -2.22 6.55
N ILE A 108 0.87 -3.52 6.50
CA ILE A 108 0.12 -4.48 5.71
C ILE A 108 -0.22 -5.68 6.59
N ASP A 109 -1.50 -6.03 6.65
CA ASP A 109 -2.00 -7.16 7.40
C ASP A 109 -3.01 -7.92 6.54
N VAL A 110 -2.62 -9.10 6.08
CA VAL A 110 -3.43 -9.90 5.16
C VAL A 110 -4.45 -10.72 5.94
N ALA A 111 -5.71 -10.60 5.56
CA ALA A 111 -6.79 -11.42 6.15
C ALA A 111 -6.89 -12.78 5.47
N THR A 112 -6.83 -12.82 4.14
CA THR A 112 -6.79 -14.07 3.37
C THR A 112 -5.83 -13.91 2.20
N GLY A 113 -5.16 -14.98 1.80
CA GLY A 113 -4.25 -14.98 0.67
C GLY A 113 -2.82 -14.67 1.05
N SER A 114 -2.05 -14.21 0.07
CA SER A 114 -0.63 -13.92 0.24
C SER A 114 -0.18 -12.87 -0.77
N CYS A 115 0.82 -12.11 -0.40
CA CYS A 115 1.34 -11.05 -1.27
C CYS A 115 2.82 -10.77 -1.01
N VAL A 116 3.43 -10.06 -1.94
CA VAL A 116 4.79 -9.52 -1.81
C VAL A 116 4.69 -8.01 -1.82
N ALA A 117 5.28 -7.37 -0.82
CA ALA A 117 5.30 -5.92 -0.70
C ALA A 117 6.72 -5.42 -0.96
N TYR A 118 6.83 -4.37 -1.75
CA TYR A 118 8.12 -3.78 -2.14
C TYR A 118 8.35 -2.50 -1.37
N ILE A 119 9.56 -2.34 -0.84
CA ILE A 119 9.95 -1.22 0.02
C ILE A 119 10.51 -0.09 -0.83
N GLY A 120 10.16 1.12 -0.48
CA GLY A 120 10.65 2.31 -1.14
C GLY A 120 10.70 3.51 -0.21
N ASP A 121 11.04 4.65 -0.77
CA ASP A 121 11.08 5.89 -0.02
C ASP A 121 9.68 6.52 0.04
#